data_156884f98ca8b513732587fafcd95ce5
#
_entry.id   156884f98ca8b513732587fafcd95ce5
#
_cell.length_a   1.000
_cell.length_b   1.000
_cell.length_c   1.000
_cell.angle_alpha   90.00
_cell.angle_beta   90.00
_cell.angle_gamma   90.00
#
_symmetry.space_group_name_H-M   'P 1'
#
loop_
_entity.id
_entity.type
_entity.pdbx_description
1 polymer ?
#
loop_
_entity_poly.entity_id
_entity_poly.type
_entity_poly.pdbx_seq_one_letter_code
_entity_poly.pdbx_strand_id
1 'polypeptide(L)'
;MLIQQEFRLNMRKITAFLSLSLFSTFAIGEMDHHSMMMNHHALGTSKDERQLVEFPAPAYHATLKSMRDHLRAISQIQGFLVEENYEAAADAAEKGLGQGHQHGEYGNHAARFMPAEMRQLGATMHNAANNLSLSLRNVPISNDLKPVFTQLHRVTNACVACHDQYRLAPLTH
;
A
#
# COMPACT_ATOMS: atom_id res chain seq x y z
N MET A 1 -12.92 47.68 -13.35
CA MET A 1 -13.70 48.13 -12.18
C MET A 1 -15.17 47.65 -12.21
N LEU A 2 -15.54 46.67 -13.00
CA LEU A 2 -16.91 46.14 -13.12
C LEU A 2 -17.07 44.70 -12.59
N ILE A 3 -15.99 43.97 -12.32
CA ILE A 3 -16.05 42.56 -11.88
C ILE A 3 -16.25 42.43 -10.35
N GLN A 4 -16.01 43.43 -9.57
CA GLN A 4 -16.18 43.44 -8.11
C GLN A 4 -17.64 43.65 -7.63
N GLN A 5 -18.53 44.11 -8.50
CA GLN A 5 -19.90 44.42 -8.13
C GLN A 5 -20.83 43.18 -8.21
N GLU A 6 -20.60 42.27 -9.12
CA GLU A 6 -21.39 41.06 -9.26
C GLU A 6 -21.25 40.06 -8.10
N PHE A 7 -20.07 40.07 -7.46
CA PHE A 7 -19.80 39.13 -6.34
C PHE A 7 -20.54 39.50 -5.03
N ARG A 8 -20.91 40.78 -4.88
CA ARG A 8 -21.61 41.26 -3.67
C ARG A 8 -23.13 41.08 -3.70
N LEU A 9 -23.73 40.91 -4.90
CA LEU A 9 -25.18 40.73 -5.01
C LEU A 9 -25.64 39.28 -4.77
N ASN A 10 -24.79 38.30 -5.01
CA ASN A 10 -25.14 36.89 -4.81
C ASN A 10 -25.04 36.43 -3.34
N MET A 11 -24.32 37.15 -2.50
CA MET A 11 -24.15 36.79 -1.08
C MET A 11 -25.30 37.25 -0.18
N ARG A 12 -26.25 38.07 -0.70
CA ARG A 12 -27.39 38.59 0.08
C ARG A 12 -28.69 37.75 -0.04
N LYS A 13 -28.69 36.69 -0.86
CA LYS A 13 -29.84 35.82 -1.03
C LYS A 13 -29.81 34.49 -0.30
N ILE A 14 -28.74 34.21 0.48
CA ILE A 14 -28.53 32.94 1.18
C ILE A 14 -28.95 33.00 2.68
N THR A 15 -29.40 34.16 3.19
CA THR A 15 -29.71 34.32 4.62
C THR A 15 -31.18 34.34 4.95
N ALA A 16 -32.03 33.60 4.27
CA ALA A 16 -33.46 33.54 4.58
C ALA A 16 -34.10 32.16 4.50
N PHE A 17 -33.42 31.13 4.99
CA PHE A 17 -34.08 29.84 5.29
C PHE A 17 -33.41 29.21 6.51
N LEU A 18 -33.67 29.79 7.67
CA LEU A 18 -33.37 29.17 8.94
C LEU A 18 -34.61 29.28 9.79
N SER A 19 -35.30 28.19 9.99
CA SER A 19 -36.06 27.83 11.21
C SER A 19 -37.18 26.86 10.85
N LEU A 20 -36.91 25.57 10.92
CA LEU A 20 -37.91 24.62 11.42
C LEU A 20 -37.16 23.49 12.12
N SER A 21 -36.99 23.66 13.42
CA SER A 21 -36.43 22.68 14.33
C SER A 21 -37.42 21.53 14.51
N LEU A 22 -37.12 20.39 13.90
CA LEU A 22 -37.69 19.11 14.33
C LEU A 22 -36.71 18.48 15.32
N PHE A 23 -37.03 18.60 16.60
CA PHE A 23 -36.43 17.79 17.66
C PHE A 23 -36.83 16.33 17.41
N SER A 24 -36.00 15.59 16.69
CA SER A 24 -36.00 14.15 16.76
C SER A 24 -35.21 13.75 18.01
N THR A 25 -35.92 13.31 19.05
CA THR A 25 -35.33 12.60 20.18
C THR A 25 -34.74 11.30 19.63
N PHE A 26 -33.42 11.31 19.36
CA PHE A 26 -32.66 10.08 19.20
C PHE A 26 -32.61 9.40 20.57
N ALA A 27 -33.39 8.34 20.72
CA ALA A 27 -33.15 7.38 21.78
C ALA A 27 -31.76 6.80 21.54
N ILE A 28 -30.82 7.22 22.37
CA ILE A 28 -29.51 6.56 22.46
C ILE A 28 -29.79 5.21 23.11
N GLY A 29 -29.99 4.18 22.28
CA GLY A 29 -29.93 2.82 22.77
C GLY A 29 -28.50 2.61 23.26
N GLU A 30 -28.33 2.36 24.56
CA GLU A 30 -27.08 1.83 25.08
C GLU A 30 -26.74 0.56 24.27
N MET A 31 -25.84 0.70 23.31
CA MET A 31 -25.24 -0.44 22.64
C MET A 31 -24.32 -1.10 23.66
N ASP A 32 -24.78 -2.24 24.15
CA ASP A 32 -24.06 -3.09 25.09
C ASP A 32 -22.75 -3.55 24.45
N HIS A 33 -21.67 -2.81 24.70
CA HIS A 33 -20.32 -3.12 24.21
C HIS A 33 -19.81 -4.50 24.68
N HIS A 34 -20.49 -5.11 25.66
CA HIS A 34 -20.12 -6.43 26.16
C HIS A 34 -20.50 -7.55 25.18
N SER A 35 -21.55 -7.36 24.37
CA SER A 35 -22.01 -8.38 23.42
C SER A 35 -21.13 -8.48 22.19
N MET A 36 -20.41 -7.39 21.82
CA MET A 36 -19.52 -7.44 20.64
C MET A 36 -18.17 -8.12 20.92
N MET A 37 -17.70 -8.14 22.18
CA MET A 37 -16.41 -8.79 22.48
C MET A 37 -16.48 -10.31 22.54
N MET A 38 -17.65 -10.91 22.74
CA MET A 38 -17.77 -12.37 22.79
C MET A 38 -17.90 -13.04 21.42
N ASN A 39 -18.18 -12.29 20.35
CA ASN A 39 -18.36 -12.88 19.02
C ASN A 39 -17.06 -13.04 18.22
N HIS A 40 -15.94 -12.50 18.72
CA HIS A 40 -14.64 -12.66 18.07
C HIS A 40 -14.00 -14.05 18.28
N HIS A 41 -14.52 -14.86 19.19
CA HIS A 41 -14.03 -16.23 19.39
C HIS A 41 -14.77 -17.30 18.57
N ALA A 42 -15.79 -16.92 17.82
CA ALA A 42 -16.54 -17.83 16.93
C ALA A 42 -16.15 -17.70 15.45
N LEU A 43 -15.06 -16.96 15.13
CA LEU A 43 -14.39 -17.14 13.85
C LEU A 43 -13.76 -18.53 13.88
N GLY A 44 -14.50 -19.50 13.33
CA GLY A 44 -13.97 -20.83 13.10
C GLY A 44 -12.59 -20.71 12.52
N THR A 45 -11.64 -21.51 12.97
CA THR A 45 -10.29 -21.61 12.43
C THR A 45 -10.43 -22.04 10.97
N SER A 46 -10.70 -21.06 10.09
CA SER A 46 -10.62 -21.30 8.66
C SER A 46 -9.19 -21.74 8.40
N LYS A 47 -9.03 -22.97 7.94
CA LYS A 47 -7.73 -23.50 7.57
C LYS A 47 -7.10 -22.51 6.58
N ASP A 48 -5.91 -22.02 6.88
CA ASP A 48 -5.15 -21.18 5.95
C ASP A 48 -4.79 -22.05 4.73
N GLU A 49 -5.47 -21.80 3.62
CA GLU A 49 -5.34 -22.59 2.38
C GLU A 49 -4.18 -22.13 1.50
N ARG A 50 -3.48 -21.07 1.89
CA ARG A 50 -2.31 -20.58 1.13
C ARG A 50 -1.24 -21.66 1.07
N GLN A 51 -0.60 -21.78 -0.08
CA GLN A 51 0.52 -22.72 -0.26
C GLN A 51 1.62 -22.41 0.75
N LEU A 52 1.98 -23.42 1.55
CA LEU A 52 3.13 -23.35 2.45
C LEU A 52 4.42 -23.47 1.64
N VAL A 53 5.33 -22.52 1.86
CA VAL A 53 6.69 -22.55 1.31
C VAL A 53 7.66 -22.58 2.49
N GLU A 54 8.44 -23.65 2.58
CA GLU A 54 9.38 -23.85 3.67
C GLU A 54 10.79 -23.42 3.25
N PHE A 55 11.47 -22.71 4.14
CA PHE A 55 12.81 -22.18 3.93
C PHE A 55 13.76 -22.64 5.03
N PRO A 56 15.05 -22.88 4.74
CA PRO A 56 16.07 -22.93 5.78
C PRO A 56 16.01 -21.66 6.64
N ALA A 57 16.22 -21.78 7.95
CA ALA A 57 16.03 -20.69 8.89
C ALA A 57 16.76 -19.37 8.49
N PRO A 58 18.01 -19.37 8.00
CA PRO A 58 18.65 -18.13 7.54
C PRO A 58 17.92 -17.48 6.36
N ALA A 59 17.48 -18.27 5.38
CA ALA A 59 16.75 -17.77 4.20
C ALA A 59 15.34 -17.26 4.59
N TYR A 60 14.66 -17.94 5.52
CA TYR A 60 13.40 -17.48 6.09
C TYR A 60 13.53 -16.09 6.71
N HIS A 61 14.46 -15.90 7.62
CA HIS A 61 14.67 -14.61 8.30
C HIS A 61 15.11 -13.50 7.33
N ALA A 62 15.95 -13.81 6.34
CA ALA A 62 16.37 -12.89 5.31
C ALA A 62 15.17 -12.44 4.43
N THR A 63 14.29 -13.38 4.05
CA THR A 63 13.09 -13.09 3.27
C THR A 63 12.13 -12.18 4.05
N LEU A 64 11.87 -12.48 5.34
CA LEU A 64 11.03 -11.62 6.17
C LEU A 64 11.63 -10.22 6.36
N LYS A 65 12.96 -10.12 6.48
CA LYS A 65 13.64 -8.83 6.53
C LYS A 65 13.44 -8.05 5.23
N SER A 66 13.63 -8.69 4.08
CA SER A 66 13.44 -8.07 2.76
C SER A 66 12.01 -7.55 2.58
N MET A 67 10.99 -8.30 2.99
CA MET A 67 9.59 -7.85 2.95
C MET A 67 9.36 -6.58 3.78
N ARG A 68 9.96 -6.48 4.98
CA ARG A 68 9.89 -5.27 5.81
C ARG A 68 10.63 -4.09 5.17
N ASP A 69 11.75 -4.35 4.50
CA ASP A 69 12.50 -3.32 3.78
C ASP A 69 11.70 -2.80 2.58
N HIS A 70 10.99 -3.66 1.85
CA HIS A 70 10.06 -3.25 0.79
C HIS A 70 8.93 -2.35 1.33
N LEU A 71 8.34 -2.67 2.48
CA LEU A 71 7.32 -1.80 3.11
C LEU A 71 7.89 -0.42 3.49
N ARG A 72 9.13 -0.37 4.01
CA ARG A 72 9.80 0.91 4.29
C ARG A 72 10.01 1.72 3.02
N ALA A 73 10.44 1.07 1.93
CA ALA A 73 10.61 1.75 0.64
C ALA A 73 9.30 2.33 0.12
N ILE A 74 8.18 1.59 0.20
CA ILE A 74 6.85 2.10 -0.17
C ILE A 74 6.49 3.32 0.69
N SER A 75 6.71 3.26 2.00
CA SER A 75 6.45 4.38 2.91
C SER A 75 7.30 5.62 2.57
N GLN A 76 8.57 5.43 2.25
CA GLN A 76 9.47 6.52 1.83
C GLN A 76 9.03 7.15 0.51
N ILE A 77 8.67 6.33 -0.49
CA ILE A 77 8.15 6.80 -1.78
C ILE A 77 6.92 7.69 -1.56
N GLN A 78 5.97 7.24 -0.72
CA GLN A 78 4.77 8.01 -0.41
C GLN A 78 5.10 9.33 0.32
N GLY A 79 6.03 9.32 1.27
CA GLY A 79 6.49 10.52 1.96
C GLY A 79 7.09 11.55 0.99
N PHE A 80 8.00 11.10 0.12
CA PHE A 80 8.60 11.99 -0.89
C PHE A 80 7.60 12.49 -1.93
N LEU A 81 6.56 11.71 -2.25
CA LEU A 81 5.46 12.17 -3.12
C LEU A 81 4.66 13.30 -2.49
N VAL A 82 4.41 13.25 -1.17
CA VAL A 82 3.74 14.35 -0.43
C VAL A 82 4.58 15.63 -0.45
N GLU A 83 5.91 15.49 -0.45
CA GLU A 83 6.87 16.60 -0.51
C GLU A 83 7.17 17.05 -1.95
N GLU A 84 6.53 16.45 -2.97
CA GLU A 84 6.81 16.66 -4.40
C GLU A 84 8.28 16.41 -4.77
N ASN A 85 8.99 15.64 -3.95
CA ASN A 85 10.40 15.29 -4.18
C ASN A 85 10.49 14.02 -5.04
N TYR A 86 10.20 14.16 -6.33
CA TYR A 86 10.09 13.05 -7.25
C TYR A 86 11.41 12.29 -7.47
N GLU A 87 12.56 12.99 -7.38
CA GLU A 87 13.87 12.34 -7.53
C GLU A 87 14.18 11.44 -6.32
N ALA A 88 13.94 11.91 -5.09
CA ALA A 88 14.10 11.08 -3.91
C ALA A 88 13.11 9.89 -3.88
N ALA A 89 11.89 10.10 -4.36
CA ALA A 89 10.90 9.03 -4.52
C ALA A 89 11.38 7.98 -5.56
N ALA A 90 11.96 8.43 -6.69
CA ALA A 90 12.50 7.55 -7.71
C ALA A 90 13.67 6.71 -7.19
N ASP A 91 14.58 7.34 -6.46
CA ASP A 91 15.71 6.68 -5.80
C ASP A 91 15.24 5.62 -4.77
N ALA A 92 14.23 5.95 -3.96
CA ALA A 92 13.66 5.01 -3.01
C ALA A 92 13.00 3.82 -3.72
N ALA A 93 12.32 4.03 -4.85
CA ALA A 93 11.73 2.97 -5.65
C ALA A 93 12.80 2.05 -6.25
N GLU A 94 13.84 2.61 -6.87
CA GLU A 94 14.91 1.86 -7.52
C GLU A 94 15.76 1.07 -6.53
N LYS A 95 16.23 1.74 -5.47
CA LYS A 95 17.13 1.15 -4.48
C LYS A 95 16.42 0.22 -3.50
N GLY A 96 15.16 0.52 -3.16
CA GLY A 96 14.40 -0.22 -2.17
C GLY A 96 13.53 -1.34 -2.71
N LEU A 97 13.13 -1.26 -3.98
CA LEU A 97 12.20 -2.22 -4.61
C LEU A 97 12.67 -2.72 -5.98
N GLY A 98 13.55 -2.00 -6.68
CA GLY A 98 14.00 -2.34 -8.02
C GLY A 98 14.90 -3.58 -8.07
N GLN A 99 15.24 -4.02 -9.28
CA GLN A 99 16.13 -5.18 -9.50
C GLN A 99 17.56 -4.94 -8.99
N GLY A 100 17.97 -3.68 -8.86
CA GLY A 100 19.25 -3.29 -8.25
C GLY A 100 19.28 -3.42 -6.73
N HIS A 101 18.14 -3.70 -6.10
CA HIS A 101 18.07 -3.93 -4.66
C HIS A 101 18.84 -5.20 -4.31
N GLN A 102 19.98 -5.00 -3.69
CA GLN A 102 20.84 -6.10 -3.24
C GLN A 102 20.18 -6.73 -2.02
N HIS A 103 19.50 -7.84 -2.20
CA HIS A 103 18.92 -8.63 -1.10
C HIS A 103 20.00 -9.27 -0.17
N GLY A 104 21.24 -8.77 -0.22
CA GLY A 104 22.37 -9.35 0.47
C GLY A 104 22.69 -10.76 -0.05
N GLU A 105 23.69 -11.40 0.56
CA GLU A 105 24.16 -12.74 0.17
C GLU A 105 23.03 -13.80 0.21
N TYR A 106 22.08 -13.65 1.13
CA TYR A 106 20.98 -14.61 1.32
C TYR A 106 19.75 -14.36 0.42
N GLY A 107 19.57 -13.17 -0.13
CA GLY A 107 18.40 -12.86 -0.97
C GLY A 107 18.36 -13.67 -2.27
N ASN A 108 19.51 -13.81 -2.94
CA ASN A 108 19.65 -14.65 -4.12
C ASN A 108 19.52 -16.15 -3.79
N HIS A 109 19.85 -16.55 -2.57
CA HIS A 109 19.69 -17.92 -2.10
C HIS A 109 18.23 -18.28 -1.80
N ALA A 110 17.42 -17.34 -1.31
CA ALA A 110 16.02 -17.57 -0.99
C ALA A 110 15.19 -17.96 -2.22
N ALA A 111 15.49 -17.41 -3.39
CA ALA A 111 14.80 -17.73 -4.65
C ALA A 111 14.84 -19.23 -5.02
N ARG A 112 15.83 -19.99 -4.54
CA ARG A 112 15.95 -21.44 -4.80
C ARG A 112 14.85 -22.25 -4.11
N PHE A 113 14.29 -21.72 -3.03
CA PHE A 113 13.25 -22.38 -2.24
C PHE A 113 11.84 -21.93 -2.66
N MET A 114 11.74 -20.93 -3.52
CA MET A 114 10.46 -20.40 -4.00
C MET A 114 9.92 -21.21 -5.17
N PRO A 115 8.61 -21.52 -5.22
CA PRO A 115 7.96 -21.99 -6.43
C PRO A 115 8.16 -21.05 -7.62
N ALA A 116 8.05 -21.56 -8.84
CA ALA A 116 8.28 -20.78 -10.06
C ALA A 116 7.36 -19.54 -10.13
N GLU A 117 6.10 -19.73 -9.81
CA GLU A 117 5.07 -18.69 -9.82
C GLU A 117 5.37 -17.60 -8.76
N MET A 118 5.84 -17.98 -7.58
CA MET A 118 6.24 -17.04 -6.53
C MET A 118 7.44 -16.19 -6.98
N ARG A 119 8.44 -16.80 -7.64
CA ARG A 119 9.57 -16.06 -8.25
C ARG A 119 9.09 -15.08 -9.32
N GLN A 120 8.11 -15.49 -10.13
CA GLN A 120 7.54 -14.65 -11.20
C GLN A 120 6.82 -13.42 -10.60
N LEU A 121 6.08 -13.59 -9.52
CA LEU A 121 5.45 -12.45 -8.80
C LEU A 121 6.51 -11.49 -8.26
N GLY A 122 7.60 -12.01 -7.69
CA GLY A 122 8.74 -11.19 -7.26
C GLY A 122 9.36 -10.41 -8.42
N ALA A 123 9.63 -11.06 -9.54
CA ALA A 123 10.16 -10.41 -10.74
C ALA A 123 9.21 -9.33 -11.27
N THR A 124 7.90 -9.58 -11.26
CA THR A 124 6.88 -8.61 -11.66
C THR A 124 6.91 -7.37 -10.76
N MET A 125 7.04 -7.54 -9.46
CA MET A 125 7.14 -6.45 -8.48
C MET A 125 8.40 -5.60 -8.74
N HIS A 126 9.57 -6.23 -8.90
CA HIS A 126 10.83 -5.52 -9.15
C HIS A 126 10.82 -4.75 -10.48
N ASN A 127 10.24 -5.33 -11.54
CA ASN A 127 10.09 -4.67 -12.84
C ASN A 127 9.13 -3.45 -12.72
N ALA A 128 8.02 -3.60 -12.01
CA ALA A 128 7.10 -2.49 -11.77
C ALA A 128 7.76 -1.36 -10.96
N ALA A 129 8.63 -1.69 -10.00
CA ALA A 129 9.38 -0.72 -9.22
C ALA A 129 10.41 0.06 -10.07
N ASN A 130 11.10 -0.59 -10.99
CA ASN A 130 11.98 0.10 -11.94
C ASN A 130 11.18 1.06 -12.83
N ASN A 131 10.02 0.63 -13.33
CA ASN A 131 9.13 1.49 -14.12
C ASN A 131 8.55 2.65 -13.28
N LEU A 132 8.30 2.42 -11.98
CA LEU A 132 7.89 3.47 -11.05
C LEU A 132 8.98 4.54 -10.92
N SER A 133 10.23 4.14 -10.74
CA SER A 133 11.38 5.05 -10.69
C SER A 133 11.46 5.91 -11.95
N LEU A 134 11.35 5.31 -13.14
CA LEU A 134 11.34 6.04 -14.42
C LEU A 134 10.15 7.00 -14.52
N SER A 135 8.96 6.57 -14.11
CA SER A 135 7.76 7.42 -14.13
C SER A 135 7.90 8.63 -13.21
N LEU A 136 8.50 8.43 -12.02
CA LEU A 136 8.75 9.50 -11.04
C LEU A 136 9.72 10.55 -11.60
N ARG A 137 10.84 10.14 -12.20
CA ARG A 137 11.79 11.05 -12.84
C ARG A 137 11.21 11.85 -14.01
N ASN A 138 10.14 11.34 -14.63
CA ASN A 138 9.47 12.03 -15.73
C ASN A 138 8.43 13.06 -15.28
N VAL A 139 7.98 13.05 -14.01
CA VAL A 139 6.93 13.96 -13.52
C VAL A 139 7.30 15.44 -13.73
N PRO A 140 8.53 15.93 -13.43
CA PRO A 140 8.87 17.33 -13.63
C PRO A 140 8.76 17.81 -15.09
N ILE A 141 8.80 16.89 -16.04
CA ILE A 141 8.69 17.18 -17.48
C ILE A 141 7.25 17.06 -17.95
N SER A 142 6.54 16.01 -17.56
CA SER A 142 5.20 15.69 -18.04
C SER A 142 4.07 16.35 -17.25
N ASN A 143 4.34 16.69 -15.99
CA ASN A 143 3.36 17.12 -15.00
C ASN A 143 2.16 16.13 -14.87
N ASP A 144 2.44 14.83 -15.08
CA ASP A 144 1.43 13.76 -15.05
C ASP A 144 1.81 12.69 -14.03
N LEU A 145 1.01 12.54 -12.99
CA LEU A 145 1.16 11.54 -11.94
C LEU A 145 0.48 10.20 -12.25
N LYS A 146 -0.34 10.11 -13.28
CA LYS A 146 -1.07 8.89 -13.62
C LYS A 146 -0.13 7.69 -13.88
N PRO A 147 0.98 7.82 -14.63
CA PRO A 147 1.95 6.73 -14.76
C PRO A 147 2.55 6.30 -13.44
N VAL A 148 2.84 7.24 -12.54
CA VAL A 148 3.38 6.97 -11.19
C VAL A 148 2.42 6.06 -10.41
N PHE A 149 1.16 6.47 -10.26
CA PHE A 149 0.16 5.68 -9.55
C PHE A 149 -0.14 4.35 -10.23
N THR A 150 -0.07 4.29 -11.57
CA THR A 150 -0.20 3.03 -12.31
C THR A 150 0.90 2.04 -11.94
N GLN A 151 2.16 2.47 -11.87
CA GLN A 151 3.26 1.58 -11.51
C GLN A 151 3.25 1.25 -10.02
N LEU A 152 2.92 2.20 -9.14
CA LEU A 152 2.78 1.95 -7.71
C LEU A 152 1.70 0.89 -7.44
N HIS A 153 0.56 0.97 -8.13
CA HIS A 153 -0.48 -0.06 -8.07
C HIS A 153 0.05 -1.43 -8.51
N ARG A 154 0.84 -1.50 -9.58
CA ARG A 154 1.42 -2.78 -10.04
C ARG A 154 2.37 -3.38 -9.01
N VAL A 155 3.18 -2.55 -8.34
CA VAL A 155 4.05 -2.99 -7.25
C VAL A 155 3.22 -3.60 -6.12
N THR A 156 2.26 -2.85 -5.60
CA THR A 156 1.43 -3.31 -4.48
C THR A 156 0.56 -4.51 -4.82
N ASN A 157 0.03 -4.57 -6.06
CA ASN A 157 -0.76 -5.70 -6.52
C ASN A 157 0.07 -7.00 -6.60
N ALA A 158 1.34 -6.94 -6.98
CA ALA A 158 2.22 -8.10 -6.95
C ALA A 158 2.48 -8.59 -5.51
N CYS A 159 2.59 -7.66 -4.54
CA CYS A 159 2.69 -8.01 -3.12
C CYS A 159 1.42 -8.74 -2.64
N VAL A 160 0.23 -8.18 -2.93
CA VAL A 160 -1.06 -8.78 -2.58
C VAL A 160 -1.19 -10.16 -3.19
N ALA A 161 -0.95 -10.31 -4.50
CA ALA A 161 -1.06 -11.58 -5.19
C ALA A 161 -0.14 -12.67 -4.60
N CYS A 162 1.07 -12.30 -4.17
CA CYS A 162 1.98 -13.24 -3.50
C CYS A 162 1.46 -13.63 -2.12
N HIS A 163 1.02 -12.65 -1.33
CA HIS A 163 0.54 -12.87 0.05
C HIS A 163 -0.79 -13.61 0.11
N ASP A 164 -1.62 -13.52 -0.92
CA ASP A 164 -2.87 -14.30 -1.04
C ASP A 164 -2.62 -15.77 -1.39
N GLN A 165 -1.50 -16.07 -2.09
CA GLN A 165 -1.22 -17.42 -2.56
C GLN A 165 -0.28 -18.20 -1.64
N TYR A 166 0.66 -17.51 -0.96
CA TYR A 166 1.76 -18.15 -0.25
C TYR A 166 1.84 -17.72 1.21
N ARG A 167 2.25 -18.67 2.05
CA ARG A 167 2.70 -18.42 3.42
C ARG A 167 4.04 -19.10 3.66
N LEU A 168 4.87 -18.50 4.49
CA LEU A 168 6.22 -18.99 4.73
C LEU A 168 6.32 -19.66 6.10
N ALA A 169 7.16 -20.69 6.19
CA ALA A 169 7.59 -21.25 7.46
C ALA A 169 9.10 -21.60 7.41
N PRO A 170 9.78 -21.63 8.57
CA PRO A 170 11.09 -22.23 8.64
C PRO A 170 10.97 -23.75 8.54
N LEU A 171 11.94 -24.39 7.87
CA LEU A 171 12.06 -25.86 7.88
C LEU A 171 12.21 -26.31 9.35
N THR A 172 11.32 -27.20 9.77
CA THR A 172 11.44 -27.94 11.04
C THR A 172 12.22 -29.22 10.78
N HIS A 173 13.40 -29.34 11.39
CA HIS A 173 14.18 -30.58 11.40
C HIS A 173 13.64 -31.60 12.38
#